data_c365baf2b371d91ee4cc4fd5c7bd9fe8
#
_entry.id   c365baf2b371d91ee4cc4fd5c7bd9fe8
#
_cell.length_a   1.000
_cell.length_b   1.000
_cell.length_c   1.000
_cell.angle_alpha   90.00
_cell.angle_beta   90.00
_cell.angle_gamma   90.00
#
_symmetry.space_group_name_H-M   'P 1'
#
loop_
_entity.id
_entity.type
_entity.pdbx_description
1 polymer ?
#
loop_
_entity_poly.entity_id
_entity_poly.type
_entity_poly.pdbx_seq_one_letter_code
_entity_poly.pdbx_strand_id
1 'polypeptide(L)'
;MARRNIHNVRMTGVSACVPKEVVHSEDFPFFDKEGAEVFNNTVGIRERRLGPDSLCASDMCQAAAEKLLAELGWEKESVDMLVFESVTGDYKTPPTSCLLQDRLGLSEDCFCVDIPMGCCGCMYAMNVAGNMLSNGNIRRALLLIGDTALRMGSMQDKSRVPLFGDMGTAIALEYDPSAQPIIIDFHTQGSGYKALMTPHGGYRHPITEESFVQEDFGNGIIRAPKDTLIDGLAVFTFAISKPAKTVANMMEELHIDKDNDIDYYLIHQANKLIVDRLVKKLKLPAEKVPYNLEEFGNTGGASVPGLMVTRLREQLQQEGNKRLLCSSFGLGLSWGTMLLNVEKLVIPELIEI
;
A
#
# COMPACT_ATOMS: atom_id res chain seq x y z
N MET A 1 1.63 -11.86 -21.80
CA MET A 1 1.43 -11.04 -20.61
C MET A 1 2.12 -9.70 -20.79
N ALA A 2 1.57 -8.60 -20.26
CA ALA A 2 2.16 -7.26 -20.42
C ALA A 2 3.22 -7.01 -19.34
N ARG A 3 4.32 -7.80 -19.37
CA ARG A 3 5.46 -7.57 -18.50
C ARG A 3 6.18 -6.30 -18.92
N ARG A 4 6.60 -5.50 -17.97
CA ARG A 4 7.32 -4.25 -18.18
C ARG A 4 8.63 -4.30 -17.43
N ASN A 5 9.71 -3.93 -18.11
CA ASN A 5 11.03 -3.77 -17.52
C ASN A 5 11.31 -2.27 -17.43
N ILE A 6 11.48 -1.79 -16.21
CA ILE A 6 11.91 -0.42 -15.94
C ILE A 6 13.42 -0.46 -15.79
N HIS A 7 14.12 0.21 -16.65
CA HIS A 7 15.58 0.28 -16.67
C HIS A 7 16.07 1.60 -16.08
N ASN A 8 17.31 1.61 -15.63
CA ASN A 8 18.01 2.82 -15.20
C ASN A 8 17.37 3.50 -13.96
N VAL A 9 16.73 2.75 -13.11
CA VAL A 9 16.07 3.29 -11.92
C VAL A 9 16.44 2.48 -10.71
N ARG A 10 16.89 3.16 -9.66
CA ARG A 10 17.21 2.59 -8.36
C ARG A 10 16.28 3.14 -7.29
N MET A 11 15.83 2.29 -6.39
CA MET A 11 15.25 2.69 -5.11
C MET A 11 16.41 3.05 -4.17
N THR A 12 16.39 4.25 -3.59
CA THR A 12 17.44 4.74 -2.71
C THR A 12 17.05 4.76 -1.25
N GLY A 13 15.74 4.80 -0.99
CA GLY A 13 15.26 4.78 0.39
C GLY A 13 13.76 4.62 0.50
N VAL A 14 13.32 4.32 1.72
CA VAL A 14 11.91 4.18 2.10
C VAL A 14 11.72 4.60 3.56
N SER A 15 10.62 5.28 3.85
CA SER A 15 10.21 5.65 5.21
C SER A 15 8.72 5.42 5.42
N ALA A 16 8.31 5.38 6.68
CA ALA A 16 6.90 5.22 7.06
C ALA A 16 6.57 6.08 8.28
N CYS A 17 5.33 6.53 8.30
CA CYS A 17 4.75 7.28 9.40
C CYS A 17 3.38 6.71 9.76
N VAL A 18 3.09 6.60 11.05
CA VAL A 18 1.83 6.11 11.59
C VAL A 18 1.33 7.04 12.70
N PRO A 19 0.02 7.03 13.01
CA PRO A 19 -0.47 7.68 14.22
C PRO A 19 0.12 7.05 15.49
N LYS A 20 0.29 7.85 16.55
CA LYS A 20 0.71 7.34 17.87
C LYS A 20 -0.33 6.47 18.53
N GLU A 21 -1.60 6.76 18.28
CA GLU A 21 -2.70 6.05 18.92
C GLU A 21 -2.77 4.60 18.46
N VAL A 22 -2.75 3.70 19.45
CA VAL A 22 -2.90 2.25 19.25
C VAL A 22 -4.33 1.89 19.65
N VAL A 23 -5.05 1.24 18.73
CA VAL A 23 -6.40 0.74 18.96
C VAL A 23 -6.40 -0.77 18.89
N HIS A 24 -6.83 -1.42 19.98
CA HIS A 24 -6.88 -2.88 20.05
C HIS A 24 -8.19 -3.42 19.49
N SER A 25 -8.19 -4.68 19.05
CA SER A 25 -9.41 -5.30 18.51
C SER A 25 -10.53 -5.38 19.55
N GLU A 26 -10.19 -5.52 20.82
CA GLU A 26 -11.13 -5.54 21.94
C GLU A 26 -11.79 -4.19 22.25
N ASP A 27 -11.25 -3.08 21.74
CA ASP A 27 -11.83 -1.74 21.90
C ASP A 27 -13.05 -1.51 20.99
N PHE A 28 -13.24 -2.38 19.99
CA PHE A 28 -14.41 -2.26 19.13
C PHE A 28 -15.67 -2.85 19.75
N PRO A 29 -16.79 -2.12 19.70
CA PRO A 29 -18.04 -2.54 20.35
C PRO A 29 -18.69 -3.80 19.74
N PHE A 30 -18.16 -4.31 18.64
CA PHE A 30 -18.65 -5.53 17.97
C PHE A 30 -18.12 -6.81 18.62
N PHE A 31 -17.07 -6.72 19.41
CA PHE A 31 -16.41 -7.87 20.00
C PHE A 31 -16.59 -7.89 21.50
N ASP A 32 -16.99 -9.03 22.04
CA ASP A 32 -16.62 -9.41 23.37
C ASP A 32 -15.18 -9.96 23.38
N LYS A 33 -14.67 -10.27 24.57
CA LYS A 33 -13.29 -10.73 24.73
C LYS A 33 -12.97 -12.00 23.91
N GLU A 34 -13.91 -12.95 23.87
CA GLU A 34 -13.76 -14.19 23.10
C GLU A 34 -13.80 -13.93 21.59
N GLY A 35 -14.73 -13.08 21.15
CA GLY A 35 -14.84 -12.66 19.74
C GLY A 35 -13.61 -11.92 19.23
N ALA A 36 -13.02 -11.05 20.05
CA ALA A 36 -11.77 -10.37 19.74
C ALA A 36 -10.61 -11.36 19.61
N GLU A 37 -10.51 -12.36 20.48
CA GLU A 37 -9.47 -13.39 20.42
C GLU A 37 -9.63 -14.27 19.15
N VAL A 38 -10.85 -14.68 18.83
CA VAL A 38 -11.13 -15.42 17.57
C VAL A 38 -10.74 -14.58 16.35
N PHE A 39 -11.09 -13.30 16.32
CA PHE A 39 -10.71 -12.38 15.25
C PHE A 39 -9.18 -12.26 15.15
N ASN A 40 -8.49 -11.99 16.25
CA ASN A 40 -7.03 -11.85 16.30
C ASN A 40 -6.31 -13.11 15.76
N ASN A 41 -6.78 -14.29 16.12
CA ASN A 41 -6.18 -15.54 15.68
C ASN A 41 -6.49 -15.89 14.22
N THR A 42 -7.66 -15.49 13.70
CA THR A 42 -8.10 -15.82 12.33
C THR A 42 -7.64 -14.78 11.32
N VAL A 43 -7.82 -13.49 11.63
CA VAL A 43 -7.50 -12.36 10.74
C VAL A 43 -6.06 -11.88 10.93
N GLY A 44 -5.48 -12.12 12.11
CA GLY A 44 -4.10 -11.80 12.44
C GLY A 44 -3.85 -10.34 12.78
N ILE A 45 -4.88 -9.60 13.21
CA ILE A 45 -4.79 -8.18 13.56
C ILE A 45 -5.18 -8.05 15.03
N ARG A 46 -4.24 -7.69 15.91
CA ARG A 46 -4.47 -7.45 17.34
C ARG A 46 -4.67 -5.98 17.62
N GLU A 47 -3.85 -5.17 17.00
CA GLU A 47 -3.88 -3.73 17.13
C GLU A 47 -3.66 -3.05 15.78
N ARG A 48 -3.94 -1.78 15.71
CA ARG A 48 -3.72 -0.92 14.56
C ARG A 48 -3.48 0.51 15.01
N ARG A 49 -2.92 1.30 14.12
CA ARG A 49 -2.72 2.72 14.35
C ARG A 49 -3.86 3.48 13.68
N LEU A 50 -4.56 4.31 14.44
CA LEU A 50 -5.66 5.14 13.93
C LEU A 50 -5.47 6.58 14.36
N GLY A 51 -5.51 7.49 13.39
CA GLY A 51 -5.42 8.91 13.64
C GLY A 51 -6.77 9.57 13.92
N PRO A 52 -6.78 10.76 14.53
CA PRO A 52 -7.99 11.58 14.66
C PRO A 52 -8.52 11.97 13.27
N ASP A 53 -9.78 12.35 13.18
CA ASP A 53 -10.42 12.71 11.90
C ASP A 53 -9.73 13.85 11.14
N SER A 54 -8.96 14.68 11.84
CA SER A 54 -8.17 15.76 11.25
C SER A 54 -6.86 15.31 10.60
N LEU A 55 -6.37 14.10 10.87
CA LEU A 55 -5.11 13.59 10.32
C LEU A 55 -5.36 12.92 8.97
N CYS A 56 -4.85 13.49 7.89
CA CYS A 56 -4.96 12.95 6.54
C CYS A 56 -3.79 12.00 6.20
N ALA A 57 -3.99 11.17 5.17
CA ALA A 57 -2.91 10.35 4.61
C ALA A 57 -1.72 11.20 4.15
N SER A 58 -2.00 12.38 3.60
CA SER A 58 -0.99 13.36 3.17
C SER A 58 -0.09 13.84 4.31
N ASP A 59 -0.63 14.01 5.53
CA ASP A 59 0.15 14.47 6.70
C ASP A 59 1.19 13.41 7.11
N MET A 60 0.79 12.15 7.16
CA MET A 60 1.69 11.04 7.42
C MET A 60 2.73 10.86 6.31
N CYS A 61 2.31 10.99 5.05
CA CYS A 61 3.20 10.94 3.89
C CYS A 61 4.21 12.09 3.91
N GLN A 62 3.79 13.31 4.28
CA GLN A 62 4.70 14.45 4.44
C GLN A 62 5.75 14.18 5.50
N ALA A 63 5.35 13.75 6.69
CA ALA A 63 6.29 13.43 7.78
C ALA A 63 7.30 12.34 7.36
N ALA A 64 6.82 11.30 6.66
CA ALA A 64 7.69 10.27 6.10
C ALA A 64 8.68 10.83 5.06
N ALA A 65 8.21 11.71 4.16
CA ALA A 65 9.02 12.33 3.12
C ALA A 65 10.10 13.25 3.69
N GLU A 66 9.74 14.13 4.60
CA GLU A 66 10.67 15.08 5.23
C GLU A 66 11.83 14.35 5.91
N LYS A 67 11.51 13.29 6.66
CA LYS A 67 12.53 12.47 7.33
C LYS A 67 13.42 11.74 6.32
N LEU A 68 12.82 11.18 5.27
CA LEU A 68 13.56 10.46 4.22
C LEU A 68 14.49 11.38 3.45
N LEU A 69 14.01 12.56 3.03
CA LEU A 69 14.83 13.56 2.31
C LEU A 69 16.03 14.00 3.16
N ALA A 70 15.80 14.25 4.45
CA ALA A 70 16.88 14.65 5.37
C ALA A 70 17.94 13.57 5.51
N GLU A 71 17.58 12.29 5.65
CA GLU A 71 18.54 11.18 5.80
C GLU A 71 19.23 10.81 4.48
N LEU A 72 18.58 11.03 3.33
CA LEU A 72 19.21 10.91 2.02
C LEU A 72 20.15 12.08 1.70
N GLY A 73 20.03 13.20 2.41
CA GLY A 73 20.74 14.44 2.06
C GLY A 73 20.28 15.02 0.72
N TRP A 74 19.01 14.80 0.34
CA TRP A 74 18.46 15.35 -0.90
C TRP A 74 17.96 16.77 -0.65
N GLU A 75 18.49 17.71 -1.44
CA GLU A 75 17.91 19.04 -1.51
C GLU A 75 16.52 18.96 -2.13
N LYS A 76 15.56 19.71 -1.58
CA LYS A 76 14.16 19.68 -2.00
C LYS A 76 13.98 20.06 -3.48
N GLU A 77 14.80 20.99 -3.96
CA GLU A 77 14.84 21.44 -5.35
C GLU A 77 15.33 20.36 -6.32
N SER A 78 15.97 19.30 -5.81
CA SER A 78 16.46 18.19 -6.63
C SER A 78 15.41 17.11 -6.92
N VAL A 79 14.20 17.24 -6.35
CA VAL A 79 13.10 16.32 -6.59
C VAL A 79 12.31 16.79 -7.82
N ASP A 80 12.45 16.06 -8.92
CA ASP A 80 11.83 16.40 -10.21
C ASP A 80 10.39 15.88 -10.34
N MET A 81 10.01 14.89 -9.53
CA MET A 81 8.69 14.25 -9.61
C MET A 81 8.16 13.87 -8.24
N LEU A 82 6.89 14.18 -8.00
CA LEU A 82 6.11 13.77 -6.83
C LEU A 82 4.89 12.97 -7.28
N VAL A 83 4.78 11.75 -6.80
CA VAL A 83 3.58 10.91 -6.97
C VAL A 83 2.90 10.76 -5.62
N PHE A 84 1.63 11.12 -5.53
CA PHE A 84 0.80 10.78 -4.37
C PHE A 84 -0.15 9.64 -4.73
N GLU A 85 -0.04 8.53 -4.05
CA GLU A 85 -0.91 7.37 -4.23
C GLU A 85 -1.81 7.23 -3.00
N SER A 86 -3.10 7.40 -3.21
CA SER A 86 -4.11 7.27 -2.16
C SER A 86 -5.52 7.21 -2.74
N VAL A 87 -6.42 6.49 -2.08
CA VAL A 87 -7.87 6.61 -2.33
C VAL A 87 -8.56 7.54 -1.32
N THR A 88 -7.78 8.11 -0.38
CA THR A 88 -8.23 9.04 0.66
C THR A 88 -7.54 10.40 0.54
N GLY A 89 -7.49 10.94 -0.68
CA GLY A 89 -6.92 12.27 -0.94
C GLY A 89 -7.65 13.38 -0.18
N ASP A 90 -6.94 14.47 0.12
CA ASP A 90 -7.43 15.57 0.97
C ASP A 90 -8.68 16.25 0.41
N TYR A 91 -8.73 16.40 -0.90
CA TYR A 91 -9.83 17.05 -1.62
C TYR A 91 -10.17 16.30 -2.91
N LYS A 92 -11.39 16.49 -3.42
CA LYS A 92 -11.74 16.02 -4.77
C LYS A 92 -10.97 16.80 -5.85
N THR A 93 -10.61 18.04 -5.57
CA THR A 93 -9.81 18.95 -6.40
C THR A 93 -9.30 20.10 -5.52
N PRO A 94 -8.06 20.53 -5.66
CA PRO A 94 -7.03 20.03 -6.57
C PRO A 94 -6.48 18.63 -6.18
N PRO A 95 -5.60 18.02 -7.01
CA PRO A 95 -4.83 16.85 -6.61
C PRO A 95 -4.03 17.09 -5.33
N THR A 96 -3.96 16.11 -4.45
CA THR A 96 -3.22 16.23 -3.17
C THR A 96 -1.72 16.37 -3.39
N SER A 97 -1.16 15.82 -4.47
CA SER A 97 0.25 16.00 -4.84
C SER A 97 0.64 17.45 -5.04
N CYS A 98 -0.29 18.30 -5.54
CA CYS A 98 -0.02 19.74 -5.67
C CYS A 98 0.10 20.44 -4.30
N LEU A 99 -0.71 20.03 -3.31
CA LEU A 99 -0.61 20.54 -1.95
C LEU A 99 0.69 20.08 -1.29
N LEU A 100 1.04 18.81 -1.51
CA LEU A 100 2.26 18.21 -0.95
C LEU A 100 3.53 18.84 -1.55
N GLN A 101 3.50 19.25 -2.81
CA GLN A 101 4.61 19.96 -3.45
C GLN A 101 4.93 21.24 -2.68
N ASP A 102 3.92 22.08 -2.39
CA ASP A 102 4.05 23.33 -1.62
C ASP A 102 4.46 23.04 -0.16
N ARG A 103 3.75 22.14 0.51
CA ARG A 103 4.00 21.78 1.92
C ARG A 103 5.41 21.24 2.16
N LEU A 104 5.94 20.46 1.23
CA LEU A 104 7.31 19.94 1.27
C LEU A 104 8.34 20.99 0.83
N GLY A 105 7.92 22.10 0.20
CA GLY A 105 8.79 23.13 -0.36
C GLY A 105 9.61 22.63 -1.55
N LEU A 106 9.02 21.77 -2.39
CA LEU A 106 9.64 21.31 -3.64
C LEU A 106 9.57 22.42 -4.71
N SER A 107 10.43 22.34 -5.73
CA SER A 107 10.43 23.26 -6.85
C SER A 107 9.08 23.33 -7.57
N GLU A 108 8.70 24.50 -8.12
CA GLU A 108 7.56 24.62 -9.05
C GLU A 108 7.76 23.83 -10.35
N ASP A 109 8.98 23.46 -10.68
CA ASP A 109 9.30 22.57 -11.83
C ASP A 109 9.06 21.09 -11.52
N CYS A 110 8.71 20.74 -10.26
CA CYS A 110 8.41 19.35 -9.87
C CYS A 110 7.10 18.88 -10.52
N PHE A 111 7.17 17.79 -11.28
CA PHE A 111 5.98 17.16 -11.87
C PHE A 111 5.17 16.41 -10.80
N CYS A 112 3.93 16.83 -10.56
CA CYS A 112 3.07 16.28 -9.52
C CYS A 112 1.87 15.52 -10.09
N VAL A 113 1.57 14.33 -9.56
CA VAL A 113 0.43 13.51 -10.00
C VAL A 113 -0.15 12.65 -8.86
N ASP A 114 -1.48 12.54 -8.83
CA ASP A 114 -2.19 11.61 -7.94
C ASP A 114 -2.55 10.30 -8.67
N ILE A 115 -2.44 9.17 -7.96
CA ILE A 115 -2.82 7.84 -8.43
C ILE A 115 -3.81 7.21 -7.44
N PRO A 116 -5.13 7.17 -7.72
CA PRO A 116 -6.12 6.64 -6.79
C PRO A 116 -6.32 5.13 -6.97
N MET A 117 -5.36 4.31 -6.51
CA MET A 117 -5.38 2.84 -6.72
C MET A 117 -5.45 2.00 -5.43
N GLY A 118 -5.24 2.57 -4.23
CA GLY A 118 -5.30 1.87 -2.95
C GLY A 118 -4.35 0.66 -2.87
N CYS A 119 -4.81 -0.50 -2.43
CA CYS A 119 -3.95 -1.65 -2.08
C CYS A 119 -2.91 -2.07 -3.13
N CYS A 120 -3.17 -1.89 -4.42
CA CYS A 120 -2.20 -2.17 -5.50
C CYS A 120 -1.37 -0.94 -5.89
N GLY A 121 -1.64 0.21 -5.28
CA GLY A 121 -1.15 1.52 -5.69
C GLY A 121 0.35 1.70 -5.64
N CYS A 122 1.03 1.10 -4.64
CA CYS A 122 2.48 1.14 -4.58
C CYS A 122 3.14 0.68 -5.90
N MET A 123 2.64 -0.41 -6.49
CA MET A 123 3.17 -0.91 -7.75
C MET A 123 2.83 0.01 -8.94
N TYR A 124 1.64 0.64 -8.92
CA TYR A 124 1.27 1.63 -9.94
C TYR A 124 2.16 2.87 -9.84
N ALA A 125 2.40 3.39 -8.65
CA ALA A 125 3.30 4.51 -8.42
C ALA A 125 4.73 4.20 -8.89
N MET A 126 5.26 3.02 -8.52
CA MET A 126 6.56 2.53 -8.97
C MET A 126 6.64 2.42 -10.51
N ASN A 127 5.59 1.91 -11.15
CA ASN A 127 5.57 1.80 -12.61
C ASN A 127 5.51 3.17 -13.31
N VAL A 128 4.68 4.09 -12.82
CA VAL A 128 4.56 5.43 -13.43
C VAL A 128 5.86 6.20 -13.28
N ALA A 129 6.34 6.36 -12.05
CA ALA A 129 7.57 7.09 -11.78
C ALA A 129 8.79 6.42 -12.43
N GLY A 130 8.93 5.11 -12.29
CA GLY A 130 10.05 4.39 -12.86
C GLY A 130 10.17 4.52 -14.39
N ASN A 131 9.05 4.43 -15.13
CA ASN A 131 9.09 4.64 -16.58
C ASN A 131 9.40 6.10 -16.94
N MET A 132 8.99 7.07 -16.14
CA MET A 132 9.34 8.48 -16.38
C MET A 132 10.81 8.77 -16.09
N LEU A 133 11.40 8.12 -15.08
CA LEU A 133 12.82 8.25 -14.77
C LEU A 133 13.73 7.53 -15.78
N SER A 134 13.26 6.44 -16.40
CA SER A 134 14.09 5.50 -17.16
C SER A 134 14.89 6.13 -18.33
N ASN A 135 14.47 7.28 -18.84
CA ASN A 135 15.15 8.02 -19.89
C ASN A 135 16.14 9.10 -19.39
N GLY A 136 16.20 9.34 -18.07
CA GLY A 136 17.12 10.28 -17.44
C GLY A 136 16.72 11.75 -17.49
N ASN A 137 15.55 12.11 -18.06
CA ASN A 137 15.06 13.49 -18.06
C ASN A 137 14.53 13.90 -16.68
N ILE A 138 13.95 12.96 -15.95
CA ILE A 138 13.60 13.05 -14.53
C ILE A 138 14.64 12.24 -13.78
N ARG A 139 15.31 12.83 -12.81
CA ARG A 139 16.42 12.19 -12.11
C ARG A 139 16.05 11.66 -10.75
N ARG A 140 15.15 12.34 -10.02
CA ARG A 140 14.69 11.98 -8.68
C ARG A 140 13.19 12.06 -8.57
N ALA A 141 12.59 11.01 -8.07
CA ALA A 141 11.17 10.97 -7.76
C ALA A 141 10.92 10.56 -6.33
N LEU A 142 9.89 11.20 -5.74
CA LEU A 142 9.37 10.88 -4.43
C LEU A 142 7.96 10.30 -4.57
N LEU A 143 7.73 9.07 -4.10
CA LEU A 143 6.44 8.42 -4.14
C LEU A 143 5.89 8.40 -2.72
N LEU A 144 4.78 9.09 -2.52
CA LEU A 144 4.06 9.19 -1.26
C LEU A 144 2.84 8.30 -1.33
N ILE A 145 2.77 7.29 -0.45
CA ILE A 145 1.77 6.24 -0.53
C ILE A 145 1.12 6.09 0.84
N GLY A 146 -0.19 6.30 0.92
CA GLY A 146 -0.85 6.21 2.20
C GLY A 146 -2.37 6.31 2.11
N ASP A 147 -3.05 5.74 3.10
CA ASP A 147 -4.50 5.80 3.22
C ASP A 147 -4.94 5.94 4.68
N THR A 148 -6.09 6.59 4.87
CA THR A 148 -6.90 6.56 6.09
C THR A 148 -8.21 5.81 5.80
N ALA A 149 -8.07 4.55 5.35
CA ALA A 149 -9.15 3.79 4.72
C ALA A 149 -10.35 3.52 5.63
N LEU A 150 -10.17 3.54 6.96
CA LEU A 150 -11.26 3.34 7.91
C LEU A 150 -12.39 4.35 7.71
N ARG A 151 -12.06 5.61 7.37
CA ARG A 151 -13.03 6.71 7.20
C ARG A 151 -13.89 6.60 5.94
N MET A 152 -13.55 5.71 5.01
CA MET A 152 -14.31 5.51 3.78
C MET A 152 -15.63 4.76 4.00
N GLY A 153 -15.94 4.31 5.20
CA GLY A 153 -17.14 3.52 5.44
C GLY A 153 -17.70 3.65 6.86
N SER A 154 -18.81 2.98 7.08
CA SER A 154 -19.53 2.99 8.35
C SER A 154 -18.68 2.42 9.49
N MET A 155 -18.65 3.12 10.63
CA MET A 155 -18.08 2.62 11.88
C MET A 155 -18.94 1.51 12.52
N GLN A 156 -20.12 1.23 11.97
CA GLN A 156 -21.02 0.15 12.39
C GLN A 156 -20.92 -1.08 11.47
N ASP A 157 -19.94 -1.10 10.56
CA ASP A 157 -19.69 -2.25 9.71
C ASP A 157 -18.60 -3.15 10.27
N LYS A 158 -19.01 -4.19 11.01
CA LYS A 158 -18.13 -5.19 11.62
C LYS A 158 -17.24 -5.92 10.60
N SER A 159 -17.67 -6.03 9.36
CA SER A 159 -16.91 -6.73 8.32
C SER A 159 -15.68 -5.95 7.86
N ARG A 160 -15.63 -4.64 8.16
CA ARG A 160 -14.65 -3.70 7.63
C ARG A 160 -13.84 -3.00 8.71
N VAL A 161 -14.51 -2.44 9.72
CA VAL A 161 -13.89 -1.58 10.74
C VAL A 161 -12.66 -2.21 11.41
N PRO A 162 -12.67 -3.49 11.82
CA PRO A 162 -11.52 -4.06 12.52
C PRO A 162 -10.34 -4.42 11.62
N LEU A 163 -10.41 -4.17 10.29
CA LEU A 163 -9.37 -4.56 9.35
C LEU A 163 -8.30 -3.49 9.15
N PHE A 164 -8.71 -2.21 9.03
CA PHE A 164 -7.84 -1.15 8.54
C PHE A 164 -7.06 -0.43 9.63
N GLY A 165 -5.82 -0.05 9.28
CA GLY A 165 -5.01 0.90 10.03
C GLY A 165 -4.47 1.99 9.11
N ASP A 166 -4.09 3.12 9.70
CA ASP A 166 -3.60 4.29 9.00
C ASP A 166 -2.07 4.26 8.91
N MET A 167 -1.55 4.54 7.72
CA MET A 167 -0.11 4.66 7.46
C MET A 167 0.14 5.54 6.24
N GLY A 168 1.17 6.38 6.31
CA GLY A 168 1.76 7.07 5.19
C GLY A 168 3.21 6.63 4.99
N THR A 169 3.65 6.48 3.75
CA THR A 169 5.02 6.09 3.41
C THR A 169 5.59 7.00 2.34
N ALA A 170 6.92 7.08 2.27
CA ALA A 170 7.63 7.72 1.18
C ALA A 170 8.70 6.77 0.63
N ILE A 171 8.78 6.68 -0.71
CA ILE A 171 9.80 5.94 -1.44
C ILE A 171 10.59 6.93 -2.30
N ALA A 172 11.91 6.86 -2.25
CA ALA A 172 12.80 7.65 -3.07
C ALA A 172 13.34 6.81 -4.24
N LEU A 173 13.16 7.29 -5.46
CA LEU A 173 13.71 6.71 -6.68
C LEU A 173 14.71 7.66 -7.33
N GLU A 174 15.78 7.12 -7.86
CA GLU A 174 16.81 7.88 -8.57
C GLU A 174 17.13 7.23 -9.92
N TYR A 175 17.37 8.06 -10.93
CA TYR A 175 17.93 7.61 -12.21
C TYR A 175 19.34 7.08 -12.02
N ASP A 176 19.55 5.82 -12.35
CA ASP A 176 20.84 5.13 -12.26
C ASP A 176 21.01 4.15 -13.43
N PRO A 177 21.83 4.50 -14.44
CA PRO A 177 22.05 3.61 -15.59
C PRO A 177 22.69 2.26 -15.26
N SER A 178 23.26 2.10 -14.06
CA SER A 178 23.86 0.84 -13.60
C SER A 178 22.85 -0.07 -12.86
N ALA A 179 21.66 0.45 -12.52
CA ALA A 179 20.66 -0.29 -11.76
C ALA A 179 20.13 -1.52 -12.53
N GLN A 180 19.92 -2.60 -11.78
CA GLN A 180 19.22 -3.77 -12.32
C GLN A 180 17.76 -3.42 -12.64
N PRO A 181 17.20 -3.97 -13.74
CA PRO A 181 15.82 -3.68 -14.12
C PRO A 181 14.82 -4.05 -13.02
N ILE A 182 13.85 -3.17 -12.78
CA ILE A 182 12.64 -3.49 -12.03
C ILE A 182 11.68 -4.16 -13.00
N ILE A 183 11.21 -5.36 -12.67
CA ILE A 183 10.31 -6.14 -13.53
C ILE A 183 8.93 -6.12 -12.90
N ILE A 184 7.92 -5.64 -13.63
CA ILE A 184 6.56 -5.54 -13.12
C ILE A 184 5.58 -6.22 -14.10
N ASP A 185 4.64 -6.98 -13.54
CA ASP A 185 3.53 -7.60 -14.26
C ASP A 185 2.20 -7.12 -13.63
N PHE A 186 1.35 -6.50 -14.45
CA PHE A 186 0.08 -5.90 -14.03
C PHE A 186 -1.13 -6.52 -14.70
N HIS A 187 -2.22 -6.58 -13.94
CA HIS A 187 -3.51 -7.06 -14.43
C HIS A 187 -4.66 -6.25 -13.84
N THR A 188 -5.74 -6.15 -14.61
CA THR A 188 -6.99 -5.50 -14.20
C THR A 188 -8.17 -6.36 -14.61
N GLN A 189 -9.11 -6.55 -13.69
CA GLN A 189 -10.39 -7.21 -13.94
C GLN A 189 -11.54 -6.24 -13.62
N GLY A 190 -11.84 -5.35 -14.54
CA GLY A 190 -12.89 -4.33 -14.35
C GLY A 190 -14.28 -4.90 -14.10
N SER A 191 -14.58 -6.11 -14.58
CA SER A 191 -15.85 -6.79 -14.27
C SER A 191 -16.06 -7.09 -12.77
N GLY A 192 -14.98 -7.07 -11.98
CA GLY A 192 -15.01 -7.28 -10.54
C GLY A 192 -15.19 -6.00 -9.70
N TYR A 193 -15.40 -4.84 -10.30
CA TYR A 193 -15.41 -3.54 -9.62
C TYR A 193 -16.37 -3.44 -8.44
N LYS A 194 -17.49 -4.17 -8.49
CA LYS A 194 -18.49 -4.17 -7.41
C LYS A 194 -18.05 -4.88 -6.13
N ALA A 195 -17.00 -5.70 -6.19
CA ALA A 195 -16.52 -6.43 -5.02
C ALA A 195 -15.90 -5.50 -3.95
N LEU A 196 -15.42 -4.34 -4.37
CA LEU A 196 -14.81 -3.35 -3.48
C LEU A 196 -15.04 -1.95 -4.07
N MET A 197 -16.07 -1.25 -3.59
CA MET A 197 -16.47 0.05 -4.14
C MET A 197 -17.22 0.92 -3.14
N THR A 198 -17.18 2.23 -3.36
CA THR A 198 -18.09 3.19 -2.73
C THR A 198 -19.18 3.55 -3.73
N PRO A 199 -20.45 3.14 -3.53
CA PRO A 199 -21.51 3.32 -4.52
C PRO A 199 -21.84 4.78 -4.82
N HIS A 200 -21.94 5.62 -3.77
CA HIS A 200 -22.29 7.05 -3.88
C HIS A 200 -21.16 7.96 -3.51
N GLY A 201 -21.17 9.19 -4.04
CA GLY A 201 -20.16 10.22 -3.79
C GLY A 201 -19.31 10.57 -5.01
N GLY A 202 -19.35 9.75 -6.05
CA GLY A 202 -18.77 10.06 -7.36
C GLY A 202 -19.77 10.75 -8.30
N TYR A 203 -19.31 11.10 -9.50
CA TYR A 203 -20.15 11.79 -10.50
C TYR A 203 -21.28 10.92 -11.08
N ARG A 204 -21.14 9.59 -11.07
CA ARG A 204 -22.19 8.68 -11.54
C ARG A 204 -23.38 8.62 -10.58
N HIS A 205 -23.10 8.67 -9.28
CA HIS A 205 -24.07 8.71 -8.19
C HIS A 205 -23.63 9.78 -7.20
N PRO A 206 -24.00 11.06 -7.42
CA PRO A 206 -23.67 12.15 -6.50
C PRO A 206 -24.29 11.92 -5.12
N ILE A 207 -23.75 12.61 -4.12
CA ILE A 207 -24.34 12.59 -2.77
C ILE A 207 -25.75 13.19 -2.81
N THR A 208 -26.71 12.46 -2.25
CA THR A 208 -28.11 12.86 -2.01
C THR A 208 -28.50 12.49 -0.58
N GLU A 209 -29.71 12.81 -0.15
CA GLU A 209 -30.21 12.38 1.16
C GLU A 209 -30.23 10.86 1.29
N GLU A 210 -30.55 10.13 0.23
CA GLU A 210 -30.53 8.67 0.18
C GLU A 210 -29.14 8.08 0.45
N SER A 211 -28.08 8.84 0.15
CA SER A 211 -26.70 8.38 0.36
C SER A 211 -26.37 8.16 1.84
N PHE A 212 -27.15 8.73 2.76
CA PHE A 212 -26.96 8.62 4.21
C PHE A 212 -27.93 7.64 4.88
N VAL A 213 -28.86 7.06 4.13
CA VAL A 213 -29.83 6.09 4.68
C VAL A 213 -29.10 4.80 5.02
N GLN A 214 -29.01 4.51 6.31
CA GLN A 214 -28.39 3.28 6.79
C GLN A 214 -29.31 2.08 6.60
N GLU A 215 -28.72 0.97 6.15
CA GLU A 215 -29.38 -0.32 6.03
C GLU A 215 -28.66 -1.35 6.89
N ASP A 216 -29.44 -2.20 7.56
CA ASP A 216 -28.92 -3.34 8.34
C ASP A 216 -28.91 -4.59 7.44
N PHE A 217 -27.70 -5.05 7.13
CA PHE A 217 -27.46 -6.28 6.35
C PHE A 217 -27.33 -7.53 7.23
N GLY A 218 -27.57 -7.38 8.54
CA GLY A 218 -27.40 -8.44 9.53
C GLY A 218 -25.93 -8.66 9.97
N ASN A 219 -25.74 -9.49 10.98
CA ASN A 219 -24.40 -9.87 11.48
C ASN A 219 -23.50 -8.68 11.92
N GLY A 220 -24.10 -7.55 12.31
CA GLY A 220 -23.36 -6.34 12.68
C GLY A 220 -22.79 -5.56 11.48
N ILE A 221 -23.43 -5.65 10.33
CA ILE A 221 -23.10 -4.90 9.13
C ILE A 221 -24.17 -3.84 8.90
N ILE A 222 -23.91 -2.61 9.32
CA ILE A 222 -24.80 -1.46 9.10
C ILE A 222 -24.02 -0.43 8.28
N ARG A 223 -24.54 -0.06 7.12
CA ARG A 223 -23.90 0.88 6.19
C ARG A 223 -24.89 1.62 5.31
N ALA A 224 -24.47 2.76 4.80
CA ALA A 224 -25.22 3.58 3.84
C ALA A 224 -24.55 3.50 2.45
N PRO A 225 -25.25 3.91 1.37
CA PRO A 225 -24.69 3.90 0.01
C PRO A 225 -23.40 4.75 -0.18
N LYS A 226 -23.15 5.74 0.71
CA LYS A 226 -21.91 6.51 0.71
C LYS A 226 -20.70 5.75 1.29
N ASP A 227 -20.94 4.63 1.94
CA ASP A 227 -19.90 3.85 2.61
C ASP A 227 -19.28 2.84 1.65
N THR A 228 -17.97 2.64 1.76
CA THR A 228 -17.26 1.64 0.97
C THR A 228 -17.70 0.24 1.41
N LEU A 229 -18.19 -0.54 0.46
CA LEU A 229 -18.55 -1.92 0.66
C LEU A 229 -17.41 -2.86 0.27
N ILE A 230 -17.34 -3.99 0.96
CA ILE A 230 -16.42 -5.09 0.66
C ILE A 230 -17.24 -6.37 0.57
N ASP A 231 -17.25 -7.01 -0.61
CA ASP A 231 -17.69 -8.40 -0.75
C ASP A 231 -16.51 -9.31 -0.36
N GLY A 232 -16.48 -9.71 0.91
CA GLY A 232 -15.38 -10.47 1.47
C GLY A 232 -15.13 -11.80 0.75
N LEU A 233 -16.18 -12.48 0.26
CA LEU A 233 -16.02 -13.76 -0.46
C LEU A 233 -15.42 -13.55 -1.85
N ALA A 234 -15.91 -12.56 -2.60
CA ALA A 234 -15.40 -12.23 -3.92
C ALA A 234 -13.93 -11.77 -3.84
N VAL A 235 -13.62 -10.87 -2.89
CA VAL A 235 -12.26 -10.37 -2.65
C VAL A 235 -11.32 -11.51 -2.23
N PHE A 236 -11.74 -12.38 -1.31
CA PHE A 236 -10.94 -13.52 -0.87
C PHE A 236 -10.64 -14.48 -2.03
N THR A 237 -11.66 -14.87 -2.79
CA THR A 237 -11.53 -15.79 -3.93
C THR A 237 -10.58 -15.23 -5.00
N PHE A 238 -10.69 -13.94 -5.29
CA PHE A 238 -9.79 -13.22 -6.18
C PHE A 238 -8.35 -13.21 -5.63
N ALA A 239 -8.16 -12.79 -4.38
CA ALA A 239 -6.86 -12.60 -3.76
C ALA A 239 -6.01 -13.88 -3.72
N ILE A 240 -6.62 -15.03 -3.42
CA ILE A 240 -5.90 -16.31 -3.36
C ILE A 240 -5.72 -16.99 -4.74
N SER A 241 -6.31 -16.46 -5.81
CA SER A 241 -6.25 -17.09 -7.14
C SER A 241 -5.42 -16.31 -8.15
N LYS A 242 -5.80 -15.07 -8.47
CA LYS A 242 -5.16 -14.27 -9.51
C LYS A 242 -3.73 -13.83 -9.17
N PRO A 243 -3.47 -13.23 -8.00
CA PRO A 243 -2.11 -12.86 -7.59
C PRO A 243 -1.17 -14.07 -7.54
N ALA A 244 -1.62 -15.19 -6.95
CA ALA A 244 -0.82 -16.41 -6.88
C ALA A 244 -0.37 -16.90 -8.28
N LYS A 245 -1.29 -16.86 -9.27
CA LYS A 245 -0.96 -17.26 -10.64
C LYS A 245 0.09 -16.32 -11.26
N THR A 246 -0.03 -15.01 -11.02
CA THR A 246 0.92 -14.02 -11.56
C THR A 246 2.31 -14.19 -10.95
N VAL A 247 2.40 -14.40 -9.64
CA VAL A 247 3.67 -14.71 -8.95
C VAL A 247 4.30 -15.99 -9.50
N ALA A 248 3.52 -17.09 -9.60
CA ALA A 248 4.00 -18.35 -10.12
C ALA A 248 4.53 -18.21 -11.56
N ASN A 249 3.77 -17.53 -12.43
CA ASN A 249 4.18 -17.30 -13.81
C ASN A 249 5.47 -16.45 -13.91
N MET A 250 5.61 -15.42 -13.07
CA MET A 250 6.83 -14.62 -13.04
C MET A 250 8.05 -15.45 -12.62
N MET A 251 7.90 -16.28 -11.58
CA MET A 251 8.99 -17.14 -11.13
C MET A 251 9.36 -18.17 -12.22
N GLU A 252 8.38 -18.80 -12.87
CA GLU A 252 8.61 -19.79 -13.93
C GLU A 252 9.30 -19.16 -15.14
N GLU A 253 8.78 -18.08 -15.67
CA GLU A 253 9.30 -17.43 -16.89
C GLU A 253 10.68 -16.76 -16.71
N LEU A 254 11.01 -16.34 -15.49
CA LEU A 254 12.33 -15.81 -15.14
C LEU A 254 13.27 -16.85 -14.54
N HIS A 255 12.85 -18.12 -14.52
CA HIS A 255 13.62 -19.23 -13.94
C HIS A 255 14.10 -18.97 -12.49
N ILE A 256 13.23 -18.36 -11.67
CA ILE A 256 13.54 -18.00 -10.29
C ILE A 256 13.41 -19.22 -9.38
N ASP A 257 14.49 -19.60 -8.72
CA ASP A 257 14.46 -20.50 -7.59
C ASP A 257 13.95 -19.75 -6.35
N LYS A 258 12.74 -20.12 -5.90
CA LYS A 258 12.07 -19.46 -4.79
C LYS A 258 12.82 -19.56 -3.45
N ASP A 259 13.67 -20.57 -3.29
CA ASP A 259 14.40 -20.81 -2.05
C ASP A 259 15.75 -20.05 -2.04
N ASN A 260 16.36 -19.85 -3.22
CA ASN A 260 17.71 -19.32 -3.33
C ASN A 260 17.81 -17.93 -3.99
N ASP A 261 16.92 -17.60 -4.93
CA ASP A 261 17.04 -16.36 -5.74
C ASP A 261 16.29 -15.15 -5.16
N ILE A 262 15.44 -15.35 -4.16
CA ILE A 262 14.67 -14.27 -3.52
C ILE A 262 15.04 -14.20 -2.05
N ASP A 263 15.39 -13.00 -1.59
CA ASP A 263 15.66 -12.75 -0.17
C ASP A 263 14.34 -12.62 0.62
N TYR A 264 13.37 -11.84 0.12
CA TYR A 264 12.08 -11.63 0.79
C TYR A 264 10.91 -11.53 -0.19
N TYR A 265 9.76 -12.05 0.25
CA TYR A 265 8.46 -11.96 -0.43
C TYR A 265 7.57 -10.95 0.30
N LEU A 266 7.38 -9.77 -0.28
CA LEU A 266 6.56 -8.71 0.30
C LEU A 266 5.14 -8.79 -0.26
N ILE A 267 4.26 -9.43 0.48
CA ILE A 267 2.86 -9.62 0.08
C ILE A 267 2.01 -8.56 0.77
N HIS A 268 1.10 -7.94 0.00
CA HIS A 268 0.11 -7.01 0.56
C HIS A 268 -0.59 -7.59 1.79
N GLN A 269 -0.58 -6.84 2.89
CA GLN A 269 -1.06 -7.24 4.20
C GLN A 269 -2.59 -7.03 4.32
N ALA A 270 -3.37 -7.76 3.52
CA ALA A 270 -4.84 -7.65 3.54
C ALA A 270 -5.45 -8.26 4.82
N ASN A 271 -5.10 -9.49 5.13
CA ASN A 271 -5.32 -10.22 6.37
C ASN A 271 -4.46 -11.50 6.37
N LYS A 272 -4.26 -12.09 7.54
CA LYS A 272 -3.42 -13.27 7.73
C LYS A 272 -3.89 -14.47 6.90
N LEU A 273 -5.18 -14.71 6.84
CA LEU A 273 -5.75 -15.85 6.11
C LEU A 273 -5.38 -15.80 4.62
N ILE A 274 -5.46 -14.63 3.99
CA ILE A 274 -5.09 -14.46 2.58
C ILE A 274 -3.59 -14.69 2.39
N VAL A 275 -2.75 -14.06 3.21
CA VAL A 275 -1.29 -14.20 3.08
C VAL A 275 -0.86 -15.65 3.31
N ASP A 276 -1.35 -16.31 4.35
CA ASP A 276 -1.06 -17.73 4.63
C ASP A 276 -1.47 -18.64 3.47
N ARG A 277 -2.62 -18.37 2.84
CA ARG A 277 -3.08 -19.13 1.67
C ARG A 277 -2.19 -18.95 0.45
N LEU A 278 -1.70 -17.72 0.22
CA LEU A 278 -0.74 -17.43 -0.86
C LEU A 278 0.60 -18.12 -0.61
N VAL A 279 1.15 -18.01 0.60
CA VAL A 279 2.39 -18.68 1.02
C VAL A 279 2.29 -20.19 0.81
N LYS A 280 1.20 -20.80 1.31
CA LYS A 280 0.97 -22.25 1.15
C LYS A 280 0.81 -22.67 -0.31
N LYS A 281 0.02 -21.90 -1.10
CA LYS A 281 -0.26 -22.22 -2.51
C LYS A 281 0.98 -22.12 -3.38
N LEU A 282 1.83 -21.11 -3.14
CA LEU A 282 3.08 -20.88 -3.85
C LEU A 282 4.26 -21.69 -3.26
N LYS A 283 4.05 -22.33 -2.11
CA LYS A 283 5.08 -23.05 -1.36
C LYS A 283 6.30 -22.16 -1.08
N LEU A 284 6.05 -20.90 -0.67
CA LEU A 284 7.11 -19.97 -0.33
C LEU A 284 7.76 -20.35 1.01
N PRO A 285 9.08 -20.13 1.18
CA PRO A 285 9.73 -20.29 2.48
C PRO A 285 9.17 -19.24 3.46
N ALA A 286 8.55 -19.73 4.54
CA ALA A 286 7.79 -18.88 5.47
C ALA A 286 8.66 -17.82 6.15
N GLU A 287 9.91 -18.12 6.42
CA GLU A 287 10.90 -17.24 7.03
C GLU A 287 11.29 -16.07 6.14
N LYS A 288 10.99 -16.13 4.83
CA LYS A 288 11.21 -15.06 3.86
C LYS A 288 9.96 -14.20 3.62
N VAL A 289 8.85 -14.47 4.31
CA VAL A 289 7.60 -13.74 4.18
C VAL A 289 7.33 -12.95 5.47
N PRO A 290 7.71 -11.68 5.55
CA PRO A 290 7.46 -10.87 6.73
C PRO A 290 5.99 -10.50 6.88
N TYR A 291 5.55 -10.33 8.13
CA TYR A 291 4.21 -9.88 8.51
C TYR A 291 4.30 -8.69 9.47
N ASN A 292 3.43 -7.71 9.28
CA ASN A 292 3.22 -6.62 10.23
C ASN A 292 1.73 -6.36 10.54
N LEU A 293 0.85 -7.26 10.06
CA LEU A 293 -0.61 -7.19 10.27
C LEU A 293 -1.01 -7.09 11.73
N GLU A 294 -0.29 -7.78 12.62
CA GLU A 294 -0.64 -7.88 14.03
C GLU A 294 -0.65 -6.51 14.71
N GLU A 295 0.26 -5.62 14.31
CA GLU A 295 0.48 -4.29 14.90
C GLU A 295 -0.12 -3.14 14.09
N PHE A 296 -0.29 -3.31 12.78
CA PHE A 296 -0.68 -2.21 11.90
C PHE A 296 -1.98 -2.45 11.14
N GLY A 297 -2.51 -3.69 11.12
CA GLY A 297 -3.65 -4.04 10.31
C GLY A 297 -3.38 -3.90 8.80
N ASN A 298 -4.45 -3.74 8.02
CA ASN A 298 -4.37 -3.48 6.59
C ASN A 298 -4.18 -1.98 6.33
N THR A 299 -3.00 -1.58 5.93
CA THR A 299 -2.62 -0.19 5.65
C THR A 299 -2.71 0.19 4.16
N GLY A 300 -3.57 -0.51 3.39
CA GLY A 300 -3.81 -0.17 1.98
C GLY A 300 -2.57 -0.26 1.11
N GLY A 301 -2.33 0.77 0.30
CA GLY A 301 -1.17 0.89 -0.59
C GLY A 301 0.17 0.94 0.14
N ALA A 302 0.17 1.46 1.38
CA ALA A 302 1.35 1.58 2.23
C ALA A 302 1.86 0.23 2.79
N SER A 303 1.12 -0.87 2.63
CA SER A 303 1.45 -2.14 3.29
C SER A 303 2.80 -2.73 2.85
N VAL A 304 3.14 -2.67 1.56
CA VAL A 304 4.43 -3.20 1.06
C VAL A 304 5.61 -2.32 1.50
N PRO A 305 5.62 -0.99 1.29
CA PRO A 305 6.70 -0.15 1.83
C PRO A 305 6.74 -0.14 3.36
N GLY A 306 5.60 -0.25 4.03
CA GLY A 306 5.52 -0.39 5.49
C GLY A 306 6.23 -1.65 6.02
N LEU A 307 6.14 -2.80 5.31
CA LEU A 307 6.92 -4.00 5.65
C LEU A 307 8.43 -3.77 5.59
N MET A 308 8.91 -3.01 4.59
CA MET A 308 10.33 -2.69 4.47
C MET A 308 10.85 -1.94 5.70
N VAL A 309 10.06 -0.97 6.19
CA VAL A 309 10.42 -0.15 7.37
C VAL A 309 10.27 -0.93 8.67
N THR A 310 9.14 -1.61 8.86
CA THR A 310 8.78 -2.19 10.16
C THR A 310 9.38 -3.57 10.42
N ARG A 311 9.80 -4.30 9.37
CA ARG A 311 10.29 -5.69 9.50
C ARG A 311 11.65 -5.95 8.89
N LEU A 312 12.07 -5.15 7.91
CA LEU A 312 13.28 -5.43 7.14
C LEU A 312 14.31 -4.28 7.19
N ARG A 313 14.09 -3.28 8.05
CA ARG A 313 14.95 -2.10 8.14
C ARG A 313 16.44 -2.47 8.24
N GLU A 314 16.82 -3.27 9.21
CA GLU A 314 18.20 -3.66 9.42
C GLU A 314 18.80 -4.43 8.24
N GLN A 315 18.01 -5.34 7.65
CA GLN A 315 18.47 -6.19 6.55
C GLN A 315 18.67 -5.39 5.25
N LEU A 316 17.77 -4.43 4.98
CA LEU A 316 17.80 -3.63 3.74
C LEU A 316 18.78 -2.43 3.82
N GLN A 317 19.23 -2.05 5.01
CA GLN A 317 20.27 -1.06 5.21
C GLN A 317 21.69 -1.62 5.03
N GLN A 318 21.86 -2.94 5.06
CA GLN A 318 23.16 -3.59 4.91
C GLN A 318 23.69 -3.49 3.47
N GLU A 319 25.01 -3.54 3.34
CA GLU A 319 25.68 -3.67 2.05
C GLU A 319 25.28 -4.98 1.34
N GLY A 320 25.29 -4.94 0.02
CA GLY A 320 24.96 -6.07 -0.83
C GLY A 320 23.54 -6.03 -1.36
N ASN A 321 23.37 -6.64 -2.51
CA ASN A 321 22.08 -6.68 -3.20
C ASN A 321 21.08 -7.59 -2.47
N LYS A 322 19.86 -7.10 -2.32
CA LYS A 322 18.69 -7.88 -1.87
C LYS A 322 17.65 -7.93 -2.98
N ARG A 323 17.18 -9.12 -3.29
CA ARG A 323 16.17 -9.34 -4.32
C ARG A 323 14.82 -9.58 -3.69
N LEU A 324 13.89 -8.66 -3.93
CA LEU A 324 12.56 -8.64 -3.35
C LEU A 324 11.50 -9.00 -4.40
N LEU A 325 10.61 -9.92 -4.08
CA LEU A 325 9.43 -10.19 -4.88
C LEU A 325 8.19 -9.65 -4.16
N CYS A 326 7.61 -8.58 -4.70
CA CYS A 326 6.45 -7.92 -4.12
C CYS A 326 5.17 -8.36 -4.85
N SER A 327 4.07 -8.57 -4.12
CA SER A 327 2.76 -8.87 -4.70
C SER A 327 1.67 -8.05 -4.00
N SER A 328 0.94 -7.24 -4.77
CA SER A 328 -0.18 -6.44 -4.28
C SER A 328 -1.43 -6.68 -5.11
N PHE A 329 -2.59 -6.53 -4.47
CA PHE A 329 -3.89 -6.79 -5.07
C PHE A 329 -4.99 -6.04 -4.30
N GLY A 330 -6.06 -5.65 -5.00
CA GLY A 330 -7.16 -4.93 -4.37
C GLY A 330 -8.14 -4.32 -5.34
N LEU A 331 -8.47 -3.05 -5.06
CA LEU A 331 -9.41 -2.22 -5.82
C LEU A 331 -9.22 -2.36 -7.34
N GLY A 332 -10.38 -2.36 -8.09
CA GLY A 332 -10.38 -2.38 -9.54
C GLY A 332 -11.27 -3.47 -10.16
N LEU A 333 -11.17 -4.79 -9.89
CA LEU A 333 -10.03 -5.41 -9.20
C LEU A 333 -8.75 -5.28 -9.99
N SER A 334 -7.65 -5.04 -9.29
CA SER A 334 -6.31 -4.97 -9.86
C SER A 334 -5.31 -5.76 -9.04
N TRP A 335 -4.26 -6.24 -9.69
CA TRP A 335 -3.15 -6.92 -9.00
C TRP A 335 -1.88 -6.81 -9.81
N GLY A 336 -0.76 -6.92 -9.11
CA GLY A 336 0.54 -6.91 -9.74
C GLY A 336 1.57 -7.71 -8.93
N THR A 337 2.64 -8.06 -9.63
CA THR A 337 3.85 -8.64 -9.07
C THR A 337 5.04 -7.83 -9.54
N MET A 338 5.93 -7.48 -8.63
CA MET A 338 7.14 -6.72 -8.91
C MET A 338 8.36 -7.45 -8.38
N LEU A 339 9.37 -7.60 -9.23
CA LEU A 339 10.69 -8.05 -8.85
C LEU A 339 11.61 -6.83 -8.80
N LEU A 340 12.19 -6.58 -7.65
CA LEU A 340 12.98 -5.39 -7.32
C LEU A 340 14.30 -5.82 -6.70
N ASN A 341 15.40 -5.27 -7.20
CA ASN A 341 16.71 -5.37 -6.55
C ASN A 341 16.98 -4.08 -5.79
N VAL A 342 17.38 -4.20 -4.54
CA VAL A 342 17.72 -3.06 -3.68
C VAL A 342 19.09 -3.27 -3.05
N GLU A 343 19.79 -2.18 -2.83
CA GLU A 343 21.11 -2.20 -2.21
C GLU A 343 21.22 -1.02 -1.23
N LYS A 344 21.53 -1.32 0.04
CA LYS A 344 21.80 -0.34 1.08
C LYS A 344 20.82 0.84 1.10
N LEU A 345 19.54 0.52 1.33
CA LEU A 345 18.50 1.55 1.40
C LEU A 345 18.70 2.48 2.60
N VAL A 346 18.41 3.75 2.44
CA VAL A 346 18.18 4.67 3.56
C VAL A 346 16.78 4.41 4.11
N ILE A 347 16.70 3.95 5.36
CA ILE A 347 15.44 3.62 6.02
C ILE A 347 15.42 4.24 7.41
N PRO A 348 14.83 5.42 7.58
CA PRO A 348 14.58 6.03 8.88
C PRO A 348 13.81 5.09 9.82
N GLU A 349 13.91 5.36 11.13
CA GLU A 349 13.02 4.71 12.09
C GLU A 349 11.56 5.08 11.80
N LEU A 350 10.64 4.16 12.17
CA LEU A 350 9.21 4.41 12.04
C LEU A 350 8.85 5.71 12.77
N ILE A 351 8.16 6.60 12.07
CA ILE A 351 7.74 7.90 12.59
C ILE A 351 6.36 7.75 13.21
N GLU A 352 6.17 8.34 14.36
CA GLU A 352 4.87 8.38 15.07
C GLU A 352 4.44 9.83 15.29
N ILE A 353 3.23 10.20 14.83
CA ILE A 353 2.68 11.56 14.93
C ILE A 353 1.33 11.61 15.64
#